data_4291af649fbb8d15836808d520dba787
#
_entry.id   4291af649fbb8d15836808d520dba787
#
_cell.length_a   1.000
_cell.length_b   1.000
_cell.length_c   1.000
_cell.angle_alpha   90.00
_cell.angle_beta   90.00
_cell.angle_gamma   90.00
#
_symmetry.space_group_name_H-M   'P 1'
#
loop_
_entity.id
_entity.type
_entity.pdbx_description
1 polymer ?
#
loop_
_entity_poly.entity_id
_entity_poly.type
_entity_poly.pdbx_seq_one_letter_code
_entity_poly.pdbx_strand_id
1 'polypeptide(L)'
;MVLVKNLVGLLLTLMVLEGCARVNNKKVTSGPMNGDTSSLPARAATLTPNELSYYNRMVSSHLDSTFRKTRFNGSVLVAKNGQIVYEEYNGFVDPRTKRDSITPTTPFHLASVSKTFTGMATLKLWEE
;
A
#
# COMPACT_ATOMS: atom_id res chain seq x y z
N MET A 1 -15.05 21.92 37.84
CA MET A 1 -14.52 21.72 36.48
C MET A 1 -13.51 20.56 36.40
N VAL A 2 -12.96 20.05 37.49
CA VAL A 2 -12.03 18.89 37.55
C VAL A 2 -12.77 17.54 37.49
N LEU A 3 -13.97 17.45 38.06
CA LEU A 3 -14.75 16.20 38.14
C LEU A 3 -15.23 15.68 36.77
N VAL A 4 -15.57 16.58 35.84
CA VAL A 4 -16.06 16.21 34.49
C VAL A 4 -14.93 15.65 33.61
N LYS A 5 -13.70 16.12 33.76
CA LYS A 5 -12.55 15.61 33.00
C LYS A 5 -12.20 14.17 33.37
N ASN A 6 -12.36 13.80 34.65
CA ASN A 6 -12.08 12.43 35.10
C ASN A 6 -13.17 11.45 34.66
N LEU A 7 -14.42 11.91 34.54
CA LEU A 7 -15.55 11.08 34.09
C LEU A 7 -15.43 10.73 32.60
N VAL A 8 -15.02 11.69 31.76
CA VAL A 8 -14.81 11.47 30.32
C VAL A 8 -13.62 10.54 30.07
N GLY A 9 -12.52 10.67 30.85
CA GLY A 9 -11.38 9.77 30.76
C GLY A 9 -11.74 8.34 31.17
N LEU A 10 -12.57 8.16 32.19
CA LEU A 10 -13.02 6.84 32.63
C LEU A 10 -13.99 6.19 31.62
N LEU A 11 -14.85 6.97 30.95
CA LEU A 11 -15.75 6.45 29.92
C LEU A 11 -14.98 6.02 28.66
N LEU A 12 -13.93 6.76 28.26
CA LEU A 12 -13.10 6.38 27.12
C LEU A 12 -12.28 5.11 27.37
N THR A 13 -11.78 4.92 28.59
CA THR A 13 -11.06 3.67 28.96
C THR A 13 -12.01 2.47 29.04
N LEU A 14 -13.27 2.66 29.44
CA LEU A 14 -14.24 1.56 29.50
C LEU A 14 -14.67 1.10 28.09
N MET A 15 -14.78 2.01 27.10
CA MET A 15 -15.11 1.64 25.73
C MET A 15 -14.01 0.84 25.02
N VAL A 16 -12.74 1.00 25.41
CA VAL A 16 -11.63 0.23 24.82
C VAL A 16 -11.59 -1.20 25.35
N LEU A 17 -12.14 -1.48 26.55
CA LEU A 17 -12.14 -2.81 27.16
C LEU A 17 -13.29 -3.71 26.71
N GLU A 18 -14.39 -3.17 26.19
CA GLU A 18 -15.52 -3.98 25.71
C GLU A 18 -15.33 -4.55 24.29
N GLY A 19 -14.34 -4.05 23.54
CA GLY A 19 -14.02 -4.51 22.17
C GLY A 19 -13.32 -5.87 22.09
N CYS A 20 -12.81 -6.42 23.18
CA CYS A 20 -12.01 -7.65 23.16
C CYS A 20 -12.74 -8.94 23.63
N ALA A 21 -14.01 -8.88 23.98
CA ALA A 21 -14.71 -10.03 24.57
C ALA A 21 -15.88 -10.52 23.71
N ARG A 22 -15.62 -11.01 22.52
CA ARG A 22 -16.45 -12.03 21.82
C ARG A 22 -15.72 -12.56 20.59
N VAL A 23 -14.56 -13.20 20.78
CA VAL A 23 -14.10 -14.19 19.81
C VAL A 23 -14.85 -15.48 20.11
N ASN A 24 -15.91 -15.72 19.36
CA ASN A 24 -16.62 -16.99 19.37
C ASN A 24 -15.67 -18.02 18.77
N ASN A 25 -15.06 -18.87 19.59
CA ASN A 25 -14.23 -20.00 19.18
C ASN A 25 -15.10 -21.03 18.43
N LYS A 26 -15.50 -20.68 17.21
CA LYS A 26 -15.94 -21.66 16.26
C LYS A 26 -14.70 -22.42 15.81
N LYS A 27 -14.53 -23.65 16.31
CA LYS A 27 -13.51 -24.59 15.89
C LYS A 27 -13.56 -24.67 14.35
N VAL A 28 -12.64 -23.95 13.68
CA VAL A 28 -12.47 -24.08 12.22
C VAL A 28 -11.81 -25.44 12.06
N THR A 29 -12.59 -26.41 11.65
CA THR A 29 -12.06 -27.68 11.14
C THR A 29 -11.27 -27.34 9.89
N SER A 30 -9.95 -27.43 10.00
CA SER A 30 -9.01 -27.37 8.89
C SER A 30 -9.28 -28.60 7.99
N GLY A 31 -10.18 -28.43 7.02
CA GLY A 31 -10.22 -29.33 5.87
C GLY A 31 -8.92 -29.11 5.08
N PRO A 32 -8.38 -30.14 4.41
CA PRO A 32 -7.23 -29.96 3.54
C PRO A 32 -7.60 -28.91 2.49
N MET A 33 -6.93 -27.76 2.51
CA MET A 33 -6.97 -26.83 1.40
C MET A 33 -6.26 -27.53 0.23
N ASN A 34 -7.04 -28.22 -0.60
CA ASN A 34 -6.63 -28.54 -1.95
C ASN A 34 -6.50 -27.20 -2.66
N GLY A 35 -5.34 -26.57 -2.54
CA GLY A 35 -4.98 -25.41 -3.32
C GLY A 35 -4.97 -25.82 -4.79
N ASP A 36 -6.12 -25.64 -5.42
CA ASP A 36 -6.25 -25.78 -6.86
C ASP A 36 -5.42 -24.65 -7.48
N THR A 37 -4.14 -24.93 -7.72
CA THR A 37 -3.18 -24.03 -8.38
C THR A 37 -3.57 -23.75 -9.84
N SER A 38 -4.69 -24.33 -10.30
CA SER A 38 -5.18 -24.20 -11.68
C SER A 38 -5.89 -22.88 -11.98
N SER A 39 -6.16 -22.03 -10.99
CA SER A 39 -6.90 -20.79 -11.18
C SER A 39 -6.09 -19.50 -10.96
N LEU A 40 -4.77 -19.52 -11.19
CA LEU A 40 -4.08 -18.26 -11.38
C LEU A 40 -4.74 -17.54 -12.57
N PRO A 41 -5.19 -16.29 -12.42
CA PRO A 41 -5.80 -15.56 -13.52
C PRO A 41 -4.87 -15.63 -14.73
N ALA A 42 -5.40 -15.97 -15.88
CA ALA A 42 -4.65 -16.03 -17.12
C ALA A 42 -3.79 -14.75 -17.23
N ARG A 43 -2.49 -14.90 -17.50
CA ARG A 43 -1.58 -13.77 -17.63
C ARG A 43 -2.22 -12.75 -18.57
N ALA A 44 -2.47 -11.56 -18.07
CA ALA A 44 -3.09 -10.49 -18.86
C ALA A 44 -2.30 -10.28 -20.17
N ALA A 45 -3.02 -10.09 -21.27
CA ALA A 45 -2.40 -9.87 -22.57
C ALA A 45 -1.41 -8.70 -22.52
N THR A 46 -0.27 -8.86 -23.17
CA THR A 46 0.74 -7.82 -23.33
C THR A 46 0.14 -6.63 -24.09
N LEU A 47 0.39 -5.42 -23.60
CA LEU A 47 -0.07 -4.20 -24.26
C LEU A 47 0.65 -4.00 -25.60
N THR A 48 -0.08 -3.58 -26.61
CA THR A 48 0.50 -3.16 -27.88
C THR A 48 1.25 -1.83 -27.73
N PRO A 49 2.19 -1.48 -28.61
CA PRO A 49 2.89 -0.20 -28.58
C PRO A 49 1.95 1.02 -28.60
N ASN A 50 0.83 0.92 -29.31
CA ASN A 50 -0.18 1.98 -29.34
C ASN A 50 -0.90 2.15 -28.00
N GLU A 51 -1.25 1.05 -27.35
CA GLU A 51 -1.85 1.08 -26.01
C GLU A 51 -0.87 1.62 -24.97
N LEU A 52 0.39 1.20 -25.00
CA LEU A 52 1.43 1.76 -24.14
C LEU A 52 1.53 3.28 -24.29
N SER A 53 1.61 3.76 -25.53
CA SER A 53 1.68 5.19 -25.84
C SER A 53 0.42 5.93 -25.39
N TYR A 54 -0.74 5.34 -25.55
CA TYR A 54 -2.02 5.89 -25.09
C TYR A 54 -2.05 6.04 -23.57
N TYR A 55 -1.76 4.97 -22.83
CA TYR A 55 -1.76 5.01 -21.37
C TYR A 55 -0.69 5.96 -20.82
N ASN A 56 0.51 5.97 -21.41
CA ASN A 56 1.57 6.90 -21.03
C ASN A 56 1.10 8.35 -21.14
N ARG A 57 0.55 8.76 -22.29
CA ARG A 57 0.02 10.12 -22.49
C ARG A 57 -1.11 10.47 -21.53
N MET A 58 -2.03 9.54 -21.30
CA MET A 58 -3.16 9.75 -20.40
C MET A 58 -2.69 9.97 -18.95
N VAL A 59 -1.76 9.15 -18.47
CA VAL A 59 -1.21 9.25 -17.12
C VAL A 59 -0.35 10.49 -16.97
N SER A 60 0.59 10.75 -17.89
CA SER A 60 1.48 11.90 -17.83
C SER A 60 0.70 13.22 -17.83
N SER A 61 -0.29 13.38 -18.70
CA SER A 61 -1.10 14.61 -18.76
C SER A 61 -1.83 14.90 -17.44
N HIS A 62 -2.29 13.86 -16.73
CA HIS A 62 -2.94 14.00 -15.44
C HIS A 62 -1.95 14.31 -14.32
N LEU A 63 -0.84 13.58 -14.26
CA LEU A 63 0.15 13.69 -13.19
C LEU A 63 0.99 14.97 -13.30
N ASP A 64 1.39 15.39 -14.51
CA ASP A 64 2.12 16.63 -14.73
C ASP A 64 1.39 17.83 -14.12
N SER A 65 0.08 17.90 -14.32
CA SER A 65 -0.73 18.97 -13.76
C SER A 65 -0.77 18.94 -12.24
N THR A 66 -0.77 17.75 -11.65
CA THR A 66 -0.78 17.51 -10.20
C THR A 66 0.58 17.80 -9.58
N PHE A 67 1.66 17.31 -10.16
CA PHE A 67 3.02 17.47 -9.63
C PHE A 67 3.49 18.91 -9.65
N ARG A 68 3.19 19.66 -10.71
CA ARG A 68 3.49 21.10 -10.78
C ARG A 68 2.82 21.90 -9.68
N LYS A 69 1.60 21.50 -9.28
CA LYS A 69 0.83 22.19 -8.23
C LYS A 69 1.27 21.83 -6.82
N THR A 70 1.68 20.57 -6.59
CA THR A 70 1.91 20.01 -5.24
C THR A 70 3.38 20.02 -4.81
N ARG A 71 4.32 20.44 -5.66
CA ARG A 71 5.77 20.29 -5.40
C ARG A 71 6.12 18.86 -4.99
N PHE A 72 5.58 17.89 -5.71
CA PHE A 72 5.79 16.48 -5.44
C PHE A 72 7.28 16.13 -5.36
N ASN A 73 7.68 15.37 -4.33
CA ASN A 73 9.03 14.86 -4.14
C ASN A 73 8.95 13.34 -3.89
N GLY A 74 9.33 12.55 -4.86
CA GLY A 74 9.20 11.09 -4.80
C GLY A 74 9.26 10.45 -6.17
N SER A 75 8.89 9.18 -6.24
CA SER A 75 8.76 8.43 -7.49
C SER A 75 7.33 7.96 -7.70
N VAL A 76 6.94 7.87 -8.95
CA VAL A 76 5.66 7.30 -9.37
C VAL A 76 5.92 6.23 -10.42
N LEU A 77 5.26 5.09 -10.26
CA LEU A 77 5.26 4.01 -11.23
C LEU A 77 3.82 3.57 -11.44
N VAL A 78 3.39 3.54 -12.69
CA VAL A 78 2.08 3.01 -13.08
C VAL A 78 2.30 1.84 -14.02
N ALA A 79 1.70 0.71 -13.68
CA ALA A 79 1.77 -0.50 -14.50
C ALA A 79 0.36 -0.97 -14.89
N LYS A 80 0.25 -1.57 -16.08
CA LYS A 80 -0.95 -2.23 -16.57
C LYS A 80 -0.57 -3.56 -17.20
N ASN A 81 -1.27 -4.62 -16.85
CA ASN A 81 -1.01 -5.98 -17.33
C ASN A 81 0.44 -6.43 -17.11
N GLY A 82 1.08 -5.98 -16.03
CA GLY A 82 2.49 -6.28 -15.71
C GLY A 82 3.51 -5.49 -16.53
N GLN A 83 3.10 -4.53 -17.35
CA GLN A 83 3.99 -3.62 -18.10
C GLN A 83 3.95 -2.22 -17.50
N ILE A 84 5.12 -1.59 -17.34
CA ILE A 84 5.22 -0.21 -16.89
C ILE A 84 4.75 0.69 -18.02
N VAL A 85 3.69 1.48 -17.77
CA VAL A 85 3.12 2.44 -18.73
C VAL A 85 3.57 3.87 -18.42
N TYR A 86 3.99 4.15 -17.17
CA TYR A 86 4.49 5.45 -16.76
C TYR A 86 5.45 5.29 -15.59
N GLU A 87 6.53 6.04 -15.62
CA GLU A 87 7.54 6.07 -14.57
C GLU A 87 8.14 7.47 -14.49
N GLU A 88 8.21 8.04 -13.29
CA GLU A 88 8.77 9.36 -13.05
C GLU A 88 9.47 9.44 -11.70
N TYR A 89 10.58 10.16 -11.67
CA TYR A 89 11.40 10.42 -10.49
C TYR A 89 11.57 11.92 -10.34
N ASN A 90 11.01 12.49 -9.27
CA ASN A 90 10.96 13.93 -9.09
C ASN A 90 11.50 14.35 -7.73
N GLY A 91 12.37 15.37 -7.72
CA GLY A 91 12.89 15.99 -6.51
C GLY A 91 14.19 15.37 -6.00
N PHE A 92 14.39 15.43 -4.69
CA PHE A 92 15.66 15.13 -4.05
C PHE A 92 15.49 14.14 -2.89
N VAL A 93 16.53 13.36 -2.63
CA VAL A 93 16.58 12.42 -1.49
C VAL A 93 16.40 13.18 -0.16
N ASP A 94 17.07 14.33 -0.01
CA ASP A 94 16.80 15.29 1.06
C ASP A 94 16.28 16.60 0.44
N PRO A 95 15.00 16.90 0.53
CA PRO A 95 14.41 18.12 -0.02
C PRO A 95 14.96 19.41 0.59
N ARG A 96 15.54 19.36 1.80
CA ARG A 96 16.10 20.53 2.49
C ARG A 96 17.44 20.93 1.92
N THR A 97 18.30 19.96 1.64
CA THR A 97 19.63 20.21 1.10
C THR A 97 19.65 20.29 -0.42
N LYS A 98 18.63 19.75 -1.07
CA LYS A 98 18.50 19.63 -2.52
C LYS A 98 19.71 18.97 -3.17
N ARG A 99 20.31 18.03 -2.45
CA ARG A 99 21.37 17.17 -2.97
C ARG A 99 20.78 15.84 -3.39
N ASP A 100 21.47 15.15 -4.27
CA ASP A 100 21.16 13.81 -4.72
C ASP A 100 19.70 13.68 -5.22
N SER A 101 19.51 13.87 -6.50
CA SER A 101 18.21 13.70 -7.15
C SER A 101 17.69 12.27 -6.97
N ILE A 102 16.38 12.13 -6.88
CA ILE A 102 15.72 10.83 -6.84
C ILE A 102 15.93 10.11 -8.17
N THR A 103 16.29 8.84 -8.10
CA THR A 103 16.58 7.97 -9.25
C THR A 103 15.81 6.65 -9.11
N PRO A 104 15.79 5.78 -10.16
CA PRO A 104 15.19 4.44 -10.06
C PRO A 104 15.73 3.58 -8.91
N THR A 105 16.95 3.83 -8.47
CA THR A 105 17.62 3.07 -7.42
C THR A 105 17.58 3.73 -6.04
N THR A 106 16.93 4.89 -5.92
CA THR A 106 16.79 5.58 -4.65
C THR A 106 15.92 4.77 -3.68
N PRO A 107 16.43 4.38 -2.49
CA PRO A 107 15.63 3.70 -1.50
C PRO A 107 14.64 4.64 -0.83
N PHE A 108 13.41 4.17 -0.65
CA PHE A 108 12.37 4.89 0.07
C PHE A 108 11.97 4.16 1.35
N HIS A 109 11.69 4.92 2.40
CA HIS A 109 11.15 4.38 3.63
C HIS A 109 9.66 4.05 3.45
N LEU A 110 9.31 2.77 3.56
CA LEU A 110 7.95 2.28 3.27
C LEU A 110 6.94 2.53 4.40
N ALA A 111 7.40 2.95 5.58
CA ALA A 111 6.54 3.20 6.74
C ALA A 111 5.55 2.04 6.99
N SER A 112 4.26 2.33 7.16
CA SER A 112 3.22 1.33 7.48
C SER A 112 2.95 0.29 6.37
N VAL A 113 3.41 0.49 5.15
CA VAL A 113 3.33 -0.53 4.09
C VAL A 113 4.08 -1.80 4.52
N SER A 114 5.14 -1.68 5.33
CA SER A 114 5.87 -2.82 5.90
C SER A 114 4.99 -3.78 6.71
N LYS A 115 3.85 -3.32 7.26
CA LYS A 115 2.91 -4.17 8.00
C LYS A 115 2.29 -5.27 7.14
N THR A 116 2.14 -5.03 5.84
CA THR A 116 1.64 -6.04 4.90
C THR A 116 2.58 -7.24 4.85
N PHE A 117 3.90 -7.00 4.81
CA PHE A 117 4.90 -8.07 4.82
C PHE A 117 4.89 -8.84 6.14
N THR A 118 4.78 -8.13 7.28
CA THR A 118 4.65 -8.77 8.60
C THR A 118 3.39 -9.63 8.67
N GLY A 119 2.27 -9.14 8.18
CA GLY A 119 1.02 -9.89 8.13
C GLY A 119 1.14 -11.15 7.28
N MET A 120 1.74 -11.07 6.10
CA MET A 120 1.98 -12.22 5.23
C MET A 120 2.92 -13.24 5.88
N ALA A 121 4.00 -12.80 6.53
CA ALA A 121 4.90 -13.68 7.25
C ALA A 121 4.20 -14.42 8.39
N THR A 122 3.33 -13.73 9.13
CA THR A 122 2.53 -14.35 10.21
C THR A 122 1.56 -15.41 9.66
N LEU A 123 0.88 -15.11 8.53
CA LEU A 123 0.00 -16.09 7.88
C LEU A 123 0.78 -17.30 7.39
N LYS A 124 1.97 -17.09 6.84
CA LYS A 124 2.84 -18.19 6.39
C LYS A 124 3.24 -19.11 7.54
N LEU A 125 3.63 -18.55 8.70
CA LEU A 125 3.92 -19.34 9.92
C LEU A 125 2.68 -20.04 10.48
N TRP A 126 1.49 -19.51 10.23
CA TRP A 126 0.23 -20.17 10.63
C TRP A 126 -0.07 -21.41 9.77
N GLU A 127 0.34 -21.42 8.52
CA GLU A 127 0.13 -22.54 7.57
C GLU A 127 1.08 -23.72 7.83
N GLU A 128 2.23 -23.50 8.48
CA GLU A 128 3.23 -24.52 8.85
C GLU A 128 2.89 -25.22 10.17
#